data_6ee8b12174833f10c0f65f0b5aac5aba
#
_entry.id   6ee8b12174833f10c0f65f0b5aac5aba
#
_cell.length_a   1.000
_cell.length_b   1.000
_cell.length_c   1.000
_cell.angle_alpha   90.00
_cell.angle_beta   90.00
_cell.angle_gamma   90.00
#
_symmetry.space_group_name_H-M   'P 1'
#
loop_
_entity.id
_entity.type
_entity.pdbx_description
1 polymer ?
#
loop_
_entity_poly.entity_id
_entity_poly.type
_entity_poly.pdbx_seq_one_letter_code
_entity_poly.pdbx_strand_id
1 'polypeptide(L)'
;MRAVIFDFDGVLADTEALHAAAFQATAAGDGIALTLDDYYHSFLGLPDRACLAKLYARAGRARTAAELDALVARKRAEFARLAPAAHLYDGVAALLRRLSPRYRLAVASGAFRDEIEPILDRGGVRPLFTALVGAEDVPRGKPAPDPFLSALAAMNAATRDQLRPADCVVVEDSPLGIAAARAAGMHCVGVTTHHPAAALAADTIVAHVGELRIEELAW
;
A
#
# COMPACT_ATOMS: atom_id res chain seq x y z
N MET A 1 -4.73 16.46 -14.61
CA MET A 1 -3.96 15.66 -13.67
C MET A 1 -2.75 16.45 -13.20
N ARG A 2 -2.50 16.53 -11.88
CA ARG A 2 -1.41 17.30 -11.27
C ARG A 2 -0.64 16.52 -10.20
N ALA A 3 -1.23 15.44 -9.68
CA ALA A 3 -0.62 14.61 -8.64
C ALA A 3 -0.86 13.12 -8.90
N VAL A 4 0.08 12.30 -8.45
CA VAL A 4 0.00 10.84 -8.47
C VAL A 4 0.25 10.33 -7.06
N ILE A 5 -0.70 9.55 -6.55
CA ILE A 5 -0.60 8.92 -5.25
C ILE A 5 -0.47 7.41 -5.48
N PHE A 6 0.62 6.83 -5.02
CA PHE A 6 0.89 5.41 -5.16
C PHE A 6 0.52 4.67 -3.88
N ASP A 7 -0.11 3.52 -4.00
CA ASP A 7 0.06 2.50 -2.99
C ASP A 7 1.50 2.01 -2.98
N PHE A 8 1.89 1.25 -1.97
CA PHE A 8 3.26 0.79 -1.80
C PHE A 8 3.42 -0.70 -2.12
N ASP A 9 2.78 -1.55 -1.33
CA ASP A 9 2.89 -3.01 -1.47
C ASP A 9 2.15 -3.48 -2.73
N GLY A 10 2.81 -4.27 -3.56
CA GLY A 10 2.22 -4.71 -4.83
C GLY A 10 2.20 -3.66 -5.95
N VAL A 11 2.51 -2.39 -5.65
CA VAL A 11 2.58 -1.29 -6.62
C VAL A 11 4.01 -0.79 -6.80
N LEU A 12 4.64 -0.28 -5.75
CA LEU A 12 6.01 0.23 -5.81
C LEU A 12 7.05 -0.83 -5.43
N ALA A 13 6.72 -1.71 -4.49
CA ALA A 13 7.65 -2.68 -3.92
C ALA A 13 7.07 -4.10 -3.89
N ASP A 14 7.97 -5.07 -4.11
CA ASP A 14 7.68 -6.49 -3.94
C ASP A 14 7.91 -6.89 -2.47
N THR A 15 6.86 -6.79 -1.69
CA THR A 15 6.89 -6.99 -0.24
C THR A 15 5.90 -8.04 0.26
N GLU A 16 4.96 -8.46 -0.58
CA GLU A 16 3.82 -9.28 -0.15
C GLU A 16 4.27 -10.65 0.40
N ALA A 17 5.27 -11.27 -0.23
CA ALA A 17 5.84 -12.52 0.28
C ALA A 17 6.52 -12.34 1.66
N LEU A 18 7.08 -11.15 1.92
CA LEU A 18 7.70 -10.82 3.21
C LEU A 18 6.65 -10.57 4.28
N HIS A 19 5.54 -9.91 3.92
CA HIS A 19 4.39 -9.75 4.81
C HIS A 19 3.81 -11.13 5.19
N ALA A 20 3.58 -12.01 4.21
CA ALA A 20 3.14 -13.37 4.46
C ALA A 20 4.07 -14.11 5.44
N ALA A 21 5.38 -14.06 5.21
CA ALA A 21 6.37 -14.69 6.08
C ALA A 21 6.37 -14.10 7.51
N ALA A 22 6.20 -12.79 7.64
CA ALA A 22 6.10 -12.12 8.95
C ALA A 22 4.82 -12.56 9.71
N PHE A 23 3.68 -12.68 9.02
CA PHE A 23 2.45 -13.22 9.61
C PHE A 23 2.62 -14.69 10.02
N GLN A 24 3.25 -15.51 9.18
CA GLN A 24 3.55 -16.91 9.49
C GLN A 24 4.40 -17.04 10.75
N ALA A 25 5.51 -16.29 10.84
CA ALA A 25 6.39 -16.28 12.00
C ALA A 25 5.66 -15.83 13.27
N THR A 26 4.82 -14.78 13.14
CA THR A 26 4.01 -14.27 14.25
C THR A 26 3.02 -15.31 14.75
N ALA A 27 2.30 -16.00 13.87
CA ALA A 27 1.28 -16.98 14.22
C ALA A 27 1.89 -18.29 14.74
N ALA A 28 3.03 -18.71 14.17
CA ALA A 28 3.73 -19.94 14.58
C ALA A 28 4.16 -19.91 16.05
N GLY A 29 4.52 -18.73 16.60
CA GLY A 29 4.83 -18.54 18.01
C GLY A 29 3.68 -18.95 18.96
N ASP A 30 2.44 -18.93 18.46
CA ASP A 30 1.25 -19.38 19.19
C ASP A 30 0.70 -20.73 18.67
N GLY A 31 1.48 -21.46 17.86
CA GLY A 31 1.09 -22.76 17.30
C GLY A 31 -0.02 -22.67 16.25
N ILE A 32 -0.18 -21.53 15.59
CA ILE A 32 -1.14 -21.32 14.49
C ILE A 32 -0.39 -21.41 13.17
N ALA A 33 -0.82 -22.33 12.29
CA ALA A 33 -0.29 -22.45 10.94
C ALA A 33 -1.01 -21.48 9.99
N LEU A 34 -0.24 -20.85 9.11
CA LEU A 34 -0.72 -20.04 7.99
C LEU A 34 0.06 -20.48 6.75
N THR A 35 -0.60 -21.00 5.72
CA THR A 35 0.05 -21.28 4.44
C THR A 35 0.10 -20.04 3.56
N LEU A 36 0.99 -20.01 2.57
CA LEU A 36 1.00 -18.94 1.56
C LEU A 36 -0.30 -18.89 0.79
N ASP A 37 -0.84 -20.04 0.44
CA ASP A 37 -2.12 -20.15 -0.28
C ASP A 37 -3.27 -19.52 0.54
N ASP A 38 -3.37 -19.88 1.83
CA ASP A 38 -4.32 -19.25 2.75
C ASP A 38 -4.13 -17.72 2.82
N TYR A 39 -2.87 -17.26 2.86
CA TYR A 39 -2.57 -15.84 2.94
C TYR A 39 -3.09 -15.10 1.70
N TYR A 40 -2.70 -15.55 0.51
CA TYR A 40 -3.11 -14.90 -0.74
C TYR A 40 -4.61 -14.96 -0.99
N HIS A 41 -5.28 -16.07 -0.64
CA HIS A 41 -6.72 -16.22 -0.84
C HIS A 41 -7.59 -15.49 0.19
N SER A 42 -7.11 -15.34 1.42
CA SER A 42 -7.99 -14.93 2.52
C SER A 42 -7.56 -13.66 3.25
N PHE A 43 -6.29 -13.26 3.14
CA PHE A 43 -5.73 -12.21 3.99
C PHE A 43 -5.10 -11.06 3.20
N LEU A 44 -4.76 -11.28 1.93
CA LEU A 44 -4.17 -10.27 1.05
C LEU A 44 -4.97 -8.96 1.06
N GLY A 45 -4.27 -7.83 1.21
CA GLY A 45 -4.84 -6.49 1.21
C GLY A 45 -5.57 -6.10 2.50
N LEU A 46 -5.64 -6.98 3.51
CA LEU A 46 -6.19 -6.62 4.81
C LEU A 46 -5.15 -5.83 5.63
N PRO A 47 -5.56 -4.80 6.38
CA PRO A 47 -4.69 -4.18 7.37
C PRO A 47 -4.18 -5.20 8.39
N ASP A 48 -2.94 -5.05 8.87
CA ASP A 48 -2.28 -5.98 9.78
C ASP A 48 -3.16 -6.45 10.94
N ARG A 49 -3.82 -5.49 11.60
CA ARG A 49 -4.71 -5.77 12.74
C ARG A 49 -5.92 -6.64 12.34
N ALA A 50 -6.51 -6.38 11.18
CA ALA A 50 -7.65 -7.14 10.69
C ALA A 50 -7.21 -8.55 10.25
N CYS A 51 -6.05 -8.66 9.62
CA CYS A 51 -5.44 -9.93 9.24
C CYS A 51 -5.22 -10.82 10.48
N LEU A 52 -4.57 -10.29 11.51
CA LEU A 52 -4.31 -11.01 12.76
C LEU A 52 -5.62 -11.38 13.49
N ALA A 53 -6.57 -10.46 13.59
CA ALA A 53 -7.87 -10.74 14.20
C ALA A 53 -8.58 -11.91 13.50
N LYS A 54 -8.61 -11.90 12.17
CA LYS A 54 -9.23 -12.97 11.36
C LYS A 54 -8.49 -14.29 11.51
N LEU A 55 -7.16 -14.27 11.48
CA LEU A 55 -6.32 -15.46 11.61
C LEU A 55 -6.52 -16.16 12.96
N TYR A 56 -6.48 -15.38 14.05
CA TYR A 56 -6.67 -15.93 15.40
C TYR A 56 -8.12 -16.37 15.66
N ALA A 57 -9.11 -15.67 15.10
CA ALA A 57 -10.52 -16.08 15.18
C ALA A 57 -10.74 -17.42 14.44
N ARG A 58 -10.15 -17.63 13.26
CA ARG A 58 -10.19 -18.94 12.54
C ARG A 58 -9.61 -20.08 13.37
N ALA A 59 -8.60 -19.79 14.19
CA ALA A 59 -7.98 -20.78 15.09
C ALA A 59 -8.77 -20.98 16.40
N GLY A 60 -9.95 -20.36 16.56
CA GLY A 60 -10.74 -20.42 17.79
C GLY A 60 -10.13 -19.64 18.96
N ARG A 61 -9.24 -18.70 18.70
CA ARG A 61 -8.47 -17.95 19.69
C ARG A 61 -8.65 -16.43 19.49
N ALA A 62 -9.89 -15.95 19.59
CA ALA A 62 -10.17 -14.52 19.51
C ALA A 62 -9.31 -13.72 20.50
N ARG A 63 -8.85 -12.54 20.08
CA ARG A 63 -7.94 -11.68 20.82
C ARG A 63 -8.61 -10.37 21.19
N THR A 64 -8.27 -9.85 22.36
CA THR A 64 -8.65 -8.51 22.80
C THR A 64 -7.91 -7.45 21.97
N ALA A 65 -8.35 -6.20 22.09
CA ALA A 65 -7.71 -5.08 21.41
C ALA A 65 -6.23 -4.95 21.77
N ALA A 66 -5.88 -5.05 23.06
CA ALA A 66 -4.50 -4.96 23.53
C ALA A 66 -3.62 -6.13 23.04
N GLU A 67 -4.17 -7.35 22.99
CA GLU A 67 -3.46 -8.50 22.44
C GLU A 67 -3.20 -8.36 20.92
N LEU A 68 -4.17 -7.81 20.17
CA LEU A 68 -3.98 -7.52 18.75
C LEU A 68 -2.89 -6.47 18.53
N ASP A 69 -2.81 -5.43 19.37
CA ASP A 69 -1.76 -4.43 19.29
C ASP A 69 -0.37 -5.05 19.55
N ALA A 70 -0.26 -5.95 20.51
CA ALA A 70 0.97 -6.70 20.77
C ALA A 70 1.34 -7.63 19.59
N LEU A 71 0.36 -8.27 18.95
CA LEU A 71 0.58 -9.10 17.77
C LEU A 71 1.03 -8.28 16.55
N VAL A 72 0.44 -7.11 16.34
CA VAL A 72 0.88 -6.16 15.29
C VAL A 72 2.33 -5.76 15.53
N ALA A 73 2.70 -5.39 16.75
CA ALA A 73 4.08 -5.05 17.10
C ALA A 73 5.04 -6.23 16.83
N ARG A 74 4.64 -7.47 17.14
CA ARG A 74 5.44 -8.68 16.85
C ARG A 74 5.59 -8.91 15.35
N LYS A 75 4.51 -8.78 14.56
CA LYS A 75 4.56 -8.89 13.10
C LYS A 75 5.50 -7.86 12.48
N ARG A 76 5.43 -6.61 12.95
CA ARG A 76 6.34 -5.54 12.50
C ARG A 76 7.79 -5.87 12.80
N ALA A 77 8.12 -6.41 13.98
CA ALA A 77 9.46 -6.83 14.31
C ALA A 77 9.95 -7.97 13.38
N GLU A 78 9.08 -8.94 13.04
CA GLU A 78 9.42 -9.99 12.09
C GLU A 78 9.61 -9.41 10.67
N PHE A 79 8.73 -8.52 10.22
CA PHE A 79 8.89 -7.86 8.92
C PHE A 79 10.20 -7.07 8.84
N ALA A 80 10.55 -6.32 9.88
CA ALA A 80 11.80 -5.55 9.92
C ALA A 80 13.05 -6.42 9.73
N ARG A 81 13.03 -7.67 10.18
CA ARG A 81 14.12 -8.65 9.95
C ARG A 81 14.21 -9.10 8.49
N LEU A 82 13.08 -9.13 7.79
CA LEU A 82 12.97 -9.56 6.39
C LEU A 82 13.13 -8.40 5.41
N ALA A 83 12.81 -7.18 5.84
CA ALA A 83 12.81 -5.97 5.02
C ALA A 83 14.12 -5.68 4.22
N PRO A 84 15.33 -6.11 4.64
CA PRO A 84 16.51 -5.99 3.79
C PRO A 84 16.39 -6.70 2.43
N ALA A 85 15.56 -7.73 2.31
CA ALA A 85 15.30 -8.43 1.04
C ALA A 85 14.27 -7.72 0.15
N ALA A 86 13.51 -6.77 0.70
CA ALA A 86 12.51 -6.01 -0.06
C ALA A 86 13.18 -5.08 -1.10
N HIS A 87 12.59 -5.01 -2.27
CA HIS A 87 13.06 -4.16 -3.37
C HIS A 87 11.89 -3.54 -4.12
N LEU A 88 12.18 -2.45 -4.85
CA LEU A 88 11.21 -1.85 -5.76
C LEU A 88 11.02 -2.76 -6.97
N TYR A 89 9.81 -2.80 -7.51
CA TYR A 89 9.58 -3.48 -8.80
C TYR A 89 10.42 -2.87 -9.91
N ASP A 90 10.73 -3.68 -10.91
CA ASP A 90 11.45 -3.25 -12.09
C ASP A 90 10.75 -2.06 -12.77
N GLY A 91 11.55 -1.08 -13.17
CA GLY A 91 11.04 0.13 -13.83
C GLY A 91 10.47 1.21 -12.91
N VAL A 92 10.16 0.92 -11.63
CA VAL A 92 9.56 1.90 -10.68
C VAL A 92 10.45 3.13 -10.51
N ALA A 93 11.73 2.94 -10.26
CA ALA A 93 12.64 4.09 -10.06
C ALA A 93 12.72 4.99 -11.32
N ALA A 94 12.71 4.39 -12.50
CA ALA A 94 12.68 5.14 -13.77
C ALA A 94 11.35 5.88 -13.97
N LEU A 95 10.23 5.22 -13.67
CA LEU A 95 8.90 5.82 -13.70
C LEU A 95 8.80 7.04 -12.78
N LEU A 96 9.19 6.90 -11.53
CA LEU A 96 9.12 7.98 -10.53
C LEU A 96 9.98 9.18 -10.94
N ARG A 97 11.21 8.95 -11.43
CA ARG A 97 12.07 10.02 -11.95
C ARG A 97 11.48 10.71 -13.18
N ARG A 98 10.77 9.98 -14.03
CA ARG A 98 10.07 10.54 -15.19
C ARG A 98 8.87 11.40 -14.80
N LEU A 99 8.13 10.98 -13.78
CA LEU A 99 6.91 11.67 -13.33
C LEU A 99 7.19 12.90 -12.44
N SER A 100 8.18 12.81 -11.54
CA SER A 100 8.43 13.82 -10.50
C SER A 100 8.65 15.26 -11.00
N PRO A 101 9.18 15.53 -12.22
CA PRO A 101 9.28 16.91 -12.73
C PRO A 101 7.94 17.54 -13.12
N ARG A 102 6.89 16.73 -13.34
CA ARG A 102 5.60 17.19 -13.86
C ARG A 102 4.46 17.03 -12.87
N TYR A 103 4.57 16.08 -11.95
CA TYR A 103 3.52 15.70 -11.01
C TYR A 103 4.03 15.73 -9.57
N ARG A 104 3.16 16.12 -8.64
CA ARG A 104 3.41 15.87 -7.22
C ARG A 104 3.22 14.38 -6.95
N LEU A 105 4.21 13.74 -6.33
CA LEU A 105 4.15 12.32 -6.00
C LEU A 105 3.94 12.14 -4.50
N ALA A 106 3.09 11.19 -4.13
CA ALA A 106 2.89 10.78 -2.75
C ALA A 106 2.76 9.25 -2.66
N VAL A 107 3.01 8.72 -1.47
CA VAL A 107 2.68 7.34 -1.09
C VAL A 107 1.52 7.38 -0.09
N ALA A 108 0.56 6.45 -0.23
CA ALA A 108 -0.50 6.20 0.75
C ALA A 108 -0.74 4.69 0.87
N SER A 109 -0.23 4.09 1.94
CA SER A 109 -0.18 2.65 2.14
C SER A 109 -0.82 2.19 3.44
N GLY A 110 -1.20 0.91 3.49
CA GLY A 110 -1.56 0.19 4.70
C GLY A 110 -0.35 -0.29 5.52
N ALA A 111 0.87 -0.20 4.98
CA ALA A 111 2.11 -0.45 5.69
C ALA A 111 2.50 0.74 6.59
N PHE A 112 3.35 0.49 7.56
CA PHE A 112 3.88 1.53 8.43
C PHE A 112 5.03 2.30 7.75
N ARG A 113 5.27 3.55 8.14
CA ARG A 113 6.35 4.36 7.56
C ARG A 113 7.73 3.72 7.70
N ASP A 114 8.00 3.08 8.83
CA ASP A 114 9.26 2.39 9.09
C ASP A 114 9.44 1.11 8.25
N GLU A 115 8.38 0.59 7.67
CA GLU A 115 8.42 -0.47 6.67
C GLU A 115 8.69 0.11 5.26
N ILE A 116 8.13 1.27 4.93
CA ILE A 116 8.17 1.91 3.62
C ILE A 116 9.49 2.67 3.37
N GLU A 117 9.84 3.58 4.28
CA GLU A 117 10.94 4.55 4.07
C GLU A 117 12.29 3.88 3.77
N PRO A 118 12.72 2.82 4.48
CA PRO A 118 13.99 2.18 4.18
C PRO A 118 14.07 1.56 2.77
N ILE A 119 12.95 1.11 2.22
CA ILE A 119 12.89 0.53 0.86
C ILE A 119 12.99 1.63 -0.19
N LEU A 120 12.28 2.74 0.00
CA LEU A 120 12.36 3.91 -0.88
C LEU A 120 13.75 4.55 -0.85
N ASP A 121 14.40 4.60 0.32
CA ASP A 121 15.76 5.14 0.50
C ASP A 121 16.79 4.27 -0.23
N ARG A 122 16.73 2.94 -0.06
CA ARG A 122 17.60 2.00 -0.81
C ARG A 122 17.41 2.11 -2.31
N GLY A 123 16.17 2.35 -2.77
CA GLY A 123 15.85 2.60 -4.18
C GLY A 123 16.29 3.97 -4.69
N GLY A 124 16.74 4.87 -3.82
CA GLY A 124 17.12 6.24 -4.15
C GLY A 124 15.96 7.08 -4.71
N VAL A 125 14.74 6.80 -4.25
CA VAL A 125 13.52 7.47 -4.75
C VAL A 125 12.73 8.22 -3.66
N ARG A 126 13.06 8.04 -2.37
CA ARG A 126 12.36 8.72 -1.26
C ARG A 126 12.24 10.24 -1.45
N PRO A 127 13.31 10.95 -1.91
CA PRO A 127 13.23 12.40 -2.13
C PRO A 127 12.27 12.85 -3.25
N LEU A 128 11.80 11.95 -4.09
CA LEU A 128 10.85 12.26 -5.16
C LEU A 128 9.42 12.44 -4.65
N PHE A 129 9.13 11.94 -3.44
CA PHE A 129 7.80 12.02 -2.86
C PHE A 129 7.64 13.25 -1.97
N THR A 130 6.61 14.04 -2.27
CA THR A 130 6.22 15.23 -1.50
C THR A 130 5.55 14.83 -0.18
N ALA A 131 4.84 13.71 -0.15
CA ALA A 131 4.16 13.19 1.03
C ALA A 131 4.26 11.66 1.11
N LEU A 132 4.26 11.15 2.34
CA LEU A 132 4.16 9.73 2.65
C LEU A 132 3.18 9.57 3.80
N VAL A 133 2.16 8.73 3.59
CA VAL A 133 1.12 8.38 4.56
C VAL A 133 1.16 6.89 4.79
N GLY A 134 1.46 6.48 6.02
CA GLY A 134 1.44 5.11 6.49
C GLY A 134 0.18 4.77 7.28
N ALA A 135 0.08 3.54 7.74
CA ALA A 135 -1.06 3.05 8.53
C ALA A 135 -1.32 3.86 9.80
N GLU A 136 -0.25 4.35 10.45
CA GLU A 136 -0.31 5.14 11.68
C GLU A 136 -0.84 6.55 11.49
N ASP A 137 -0.85 7.07 10.26
CA ASP A 137 -1.22 8.46 9.97
C ASP A 137 -2.73 8.65 9.80
N VAL A 138 -3.51 7.57 9.78
CA VAL A 138 -4.94 7.63 9.48
C VAL A 138 -5.77 6.84 10.48
N PRO A 139 -6.96 7.34 10.84
CA PRO A 139 -7.86 6.63 11.76
C PRO A 139 -8.48 5.39 11.12
N ARG A 140 -8.66 5.38 9.80
CA ARG A 140 -9.28 4.29 9.04
C ARG A 140 -8.47 4.00 7.79
N GLY A 141 -8.03 2.74 7.64
CA GLY A 141 -7.39 2.26 6.43
C GLY A 141 -8.38 2.00 5.30
N LYS A 142 -7.87 1.63 4.12
CA LYS A 142 -8.64 1.18 2.97
C LYS A 142 -9.66 0.10 3.39
N PRO A 143 -10.92 0.13 2.93
CA PRO A 143 -11.46 0.92 1.82
C PRO A 143 -11.94 2.34 2.19
N ALA A 144 -11.69 2.85 3.41
CA ALA A 144 -11.98 4.25 3.71
C ALA A 144 -11.07 5.18 2.86
N PRO A 145 -11.54 6.38 2.48
CA PRO A 145 -10.78 7.31 1.66
C PRO A 145 -9.64 8.01 2.42
N ASP A 146 -9.56 7.82 3.74
CA ASP A 146 -8.69 8.56 4.65
C ASP A 146 -7.21 8.56 4.19
N PRO A 147 -6.59 7.43 3.76
CA PRO A 147 -5.19 7.44 3.34
C PRO A 147 -4.92 8.38 2.15
N PHE A 148 -5.77 8.35 1.14
CA PHE A 148 -5.60 9.18 -0.05
C PHE A 148 -5.94 10.64 0.20
N LEU A 149 -6.95 10.93 1.00
CA LEU A 149 -7.27 12.31 1.41
C LEU A 149 -6.18 12.90 2.31
N SER A 150 -5.59 12.09 3.20
CA SER A 150 -4.44 12.51 4.02
C SER A 150 -3.21 12.81 3.16
N ALA A 151 -2.92 11.98 2.15
CA ALA A 151 -1.84 12.24 1.21
C ALA A 151 -2.05 13.53 0.41
N LEU A 152 -3.27 13.78 -0.05
CA LEU A 152 -3.65 15.03 -0.72
C LEU A 152 -3.46 16.24 0.19
N ALA A 153 -3.92 16.16 1.43
CA ALA A 153 -3.77 17.24 2.41
C ALA A 153 -2.29 17.52 2.71
N ALA A 154 -1.47 16.48 2.88
CA ALA A 154 -0.04 16.60 3.13
C ALA A 154 0.71 17.22 1.92
N MET A 155 0.36 16.84 0.69
CA MET A 155 0.91 17.47 -0.52
C MET A 155 0.56 18.96 -0.57
N ASN A 156 -0.70 19.32 -0.33
CA ASN A 156 -1.14 20.71 -0.32
C ASN A 156 -0.42 21.55 0.75
N ALA A 157 -0.22 20.98 1.93
CA ALA A 157 0.51 21.67 3.02
C ALA A 157 1.98 21.88 2.67
N ALA A 158 2.63 20.91 2.03
CA ALA A 158 4.05 20.96 1.70
C ALA A 158 4.36 21.92 0.52
N THR A 159 3.44 22.07 -0.43
CA THR A 159 3.71 22.78 -1.71
C THR A 159 2.94 24.06 -1.86
N ARG A 160 1.96 24.34 -1.00
CA ARG A 160 0.96 25.43 -1.15
C ARG A 160 0.12 25.31 -2.43
N ASP A 161 0.16 24.14 -3.09
CA ASP A 161 -0.74 23.83 -4.19
C ASP A 161 -2.16 23.69 -3.65
N GLN A 162 -3.15 24.00 -4.47
CA GLN A 162 -4.56 23.77 -4.15
C GLN A 162 -5.08 22.61 -5.01
N LEU A 163 -4.48 21.44 -4.82
CA LEU A 163 -4.92 20.21 -5.47
C LEU A 163 -6.28 19.80 -4.90
N ARG A 164 -7.16 19.37 -5.79
CA ARG A 164 -8.45 18.75 -5.45
C ARG A 164 -8.37 17.25 -5.74
N PRO A 165 -9.27 16.42 -5.18
CA PRO A 165 -9.33 15.00 -5.53
C PRO A 165 -9.30 14.71 -7.03
N ALA A 166 -10.06 15.45 -7.83
CA ALA A 166 -10.10 15.32 -9.29
C ALA A 166 -8.78 15.70 -10.01
N ASP A 167 -7.85 16.33 -9.32
CA ASP A 167 -6.51 16.63 -9.87
C ASP A 167 -5.52 15.47 -9.62
N CYS A 168 -5.96 14.39 -8.92
CA CYS A 168 -5.14 13.28 -8.49
C CYS A 168 -5.51 11.97 -9.20
N VAL A 169 -4.49 11.17 -9.47
CA VAL A 169 -4.65 9.75 -9.84
C VAL A 169 -3.99 8.89 -8.78
N VAL A 170 -4.70 7.84 -8.36
CA VAL A 170 -4.19 6.78 -7.49
C VAL A 170 -3.72 5.62 -8.34
N VAL A 171 -2.60 5.00 -7.98
CA VAL A 171 -2.11 3.76 -8.57
C VAL A 171 -2.17 2.67 -7.50
N GLU A 172 -2.92 1.61 -7.76
CA GLU A 172 -3.34 0.60 -6.78
C GLU A 172 -3.44 -0.79 -7.40
N ASP A 173 -3.22 -1.85 -6.60
CA ASP A 173 -3.31 -3.22 -7.07
C ASP A 173 -4.45 -4.02 -6.42
N SER A 174 -5.17 -3.43 -5.43
CA SER A 174 -6.20 -4.11 -4.65
C SER A 174 -7.61 -3.54 -4.84
N PRO A 175 -8.66 -4.39 -4.78
CA PRO A 175 -10.05 -3.91 -4.80
C PRO A 175 -10.38 -2.94 -3.66
N LEU A 176 -9.80 -3.12 -2.47
CA LEU A 176 -10.04 -2.25 -1.33
C LEU A 176 -9.42 -0.86 -1.53
N GLY A 177 -8.23 -0.80 -2.10
CA GLY A 177 -7.58 0.48 -2.38
C GLY A 177 -8.26 1.22 -3.54
N ILE A 178 -8.71 0.53 -4.58
CA ILE A 178 -9.49 1.13 -5.67
C ILE A 178 -10.81 1.71 -5.13
N ALA A 179 -11.48 0.98 -4.22
CA ALA A 179 -12.68 1.49 -3.56
C ALA A 179 -12.39 2.76 -2.74
N ALA A 180 -11.25 2.80 -2.03
CA ALA A 180 -10.80 3.97 -1.28
C ALA A 180 -10.51 5.18 -2.18
N ALA A 181 -9.85 4.97 -3.33
CA ALA A 181 -9.57 6.02 -4.31
C ALA A 181 -10.86 6.63 -4.87
N ARG A 182 -11.83 5.78 -5.22
CA ARG A 182 -13.16 6.23 -5.67
C ARG A 182 -13.91 6.99 -4.59
N ALA A 183 -13.88 6.48 -3.35
CA ALA A 183 -14.50 7.16 -2.21
C ALA A 183 -13.84 8.52 -1.92
N ALA A 184 -12.55 8.69 -2.25
CA ALA A 184 -11.84 9.96 -2.19
C ALA A 184 -12.16 10.91 -3.35
N GLY A 185 -12.90 10.47 -4.37
CA GLY A 185 -13.19 11.26 -5.59
C GLY A 185 -11.99 11.42 -6.51
N MET A 186 -11.05 10.46 -6.49
CA MET A 186 -9.84 10.44 -7.29
C MET A 186 -9.97 9.43 -8.44
N HIS A 187 -9.26 9.69 -9.55
CA HIS A 187 -9.08 8.70 -10.60
C HIS A 187 -8.19 7.56 -10.11
N CYS A 188 -8.34 6.38 -10.71
CA CYS A 188 -7.59 5.20 -10.29
C CYS A 188 -7.07 4.38 -11.47
N VAL A 189 -5.78 4.05 -11.41
CA VAL A 189 -5.15 3.03 -12.26
C VAL A 189 -4.95 1.76 -11.43
N GLY A 190 -5.48 0.65 -11.91
CA GLY A 190 -5.25 -0.67 -11.35
C GLY A 190 -4.01 -1.33 -11.93
N VAL A 191 -3.19 -1.97 -11.09
CA VAL A 191 -2.05 -2.80 -11.50
C VAL A 191 -2.37 -4.25 -11.19
N THR A 192 -2.21 -5.16 -12.17
CA THR A 192 -2.58 -6.58 -11.99
C THR A 192 -1.50 -7.42 -11.31
N THR A 193 -0.85 -6.89 -10.28
CA THR A 193 0.21 -7.59 -9.56
C THR A 193 -0.31 -8.83 -8.83
N HIS A 194 -1.35 -8.67 -8.01
CA HIS A 194 -1.88 -9.73 -7.17
C HIS A 194 -3.34 -10.09 -7.49
N HIS A 195 -4.05 -9.25 -8.23
CA HIS A 195 -5.44 -9.47 -8.59
C HIS A 195 -5.63 -9.47 -10.11
N PRO A 196 -6.49 -10.35 -10.65
CA PRO A 196 -6.81 -10.34 -12.07
C PRO A 196 -7.56 -9.04 -12.44
N ALA A 197 -7.39 -8.57 -13.67
CA ALA A 197 -8.01 -7.34 -14.16
C ALA A 197 -9.53 -7.27 -13.91
N ALA A 198 -10.23 -8.41 -14.02
CA ALA A 198 -11.66 -8.49 -13.77
C ALA A 198 -12.08 -8.18 -12.32
N ALA A 199 -11.17 -8.29 -11.35
CA ALA A 199 -11.40 -7.95 -9.95
C ALA A 199 -11.12 -6.47 -9.64
N LEU A 200 -10.42 -5.76 -10.54
CA LEU A 200 -10.00 -4.38 -10.36
C LEU A 200 -10.97 -3.45 -11.08
N ALA A 201 -11.83 -2.81 -10.30
CA ALA A 201 -12.80 -1.85 -10.84
C ALA A 201 -12.19 -0.45 -11.02
N ALA A 202 -10.96 -0.35 -11.56
CA ALA A 202 -10.25 0.90 -11.83
C ALA A 202 -10.69 1.55 -13.16
N ASP A 203 -10.33 2.82 -13.34
CA ASP A 203 -10.64 3.56 -14.60
C ASP A 203 -9.74 3.08 -15.74
N THR A 204 -8.51 2.69 -15.41
CA THR A 204 -7.53 2.11 -16.34
C THR A 204 -6.81 0.97 -15.64
N ILE A 205 -6.39 -0.05 -16.39
CA ILE A 205 -5.66 -1.20 -15.87
C ILE A 205 -4.37 -1.39 -16.66
N VAL A 206 -3.26 -1.62 -15.97
CA VAL A 206 -1.95 -1.95 -16.53
C VAL A 206 -1.43 -3.26 -15.94
N ALA A 207 -0.60 -3.99 -16.68
CA ALA A 207 -0.01 -5.23 -16.19
C ALA A 207 1.11 -4.94 -15.16
N HIS A 208 1.93 -3.94 -15.45
CA HIS A 208 3.06 -3.57 -14.60
C HIS A 208 3.13 -2.06 -14.40
N VAL A 209 3.44 -1.63 -13.19
CA VAL A 209 3.54 -0.20 -12.84
C VAL A 209 4.61 0.51 -13.69
N GLY A 210 5.70 -0.16 -14.06
CA GLY A 210 6.76 0.38 -14.92
C GLY A 210 6.29 0.78 -16.34
N GLU A 211 5.18 0.18 -16.81
CA GLU A 211 4.57 0.47 -18.11
C GLU A 211 3.63 1.68 -18.09
N LEU A 212 3.35 2.22 -16.89
CA LEU A 212 2.39 3.30 -16.71
C LEU A 212 2.80 4.57 -17.48
N ARG A 213 1.87 5.09 -18.27
CA ARG A 213 1.98 6.33 -19.06
C ARG A 213 0.86 7.28 -18.64
N ILE A 214 1.01 7.90 -17.46
CA ILE A 214 -0.02 8.80 -16.90
C ILE A 214 -0.31 9.97 -17.85
N GLU A 215 0.72 10.45 -18.55
CA GLU A 215 0.64 11.52 -19.52
C GLU A 215 -0.22 11.21 -20.75
N GLU A 216 -0.49 9.93 -21.01
CA GLU A 216 -1.28 9.45 -22.15
C GLU A 216 -2.73 9.12 -21.76
N LEU A 217 -3.06 9.15 -20.46
CA LEU A 217 -4.39 8.84 -19.98
C LEU A 217 -5.32 10.05 -20.17
N ALA A 218 -6.48 9.81 -20.76
CA ALA A 218 -7.54 10.81 -20.89
C ALA A 218 -8.43 10.79 -19.63
N TRP A 219 -8.39 11.88 -18.87
CA TRP A 219 -9.17 12.06 -17.64
C TRP A 219 -10.16 13.21 -17.80
#